data_02d885533dc19b3992b26cac935c6c95
#
_entry.id   02d885533dc19b3992b26cac935c6c95
#
_cell.length_a   1.000
_cell.length_b   1.000
_cell.length_c   1.000
_cell.angle_alpha   90.00
_cell.angle_beta   90.00
_cell.angle_gamma   90.00
#
_symmetry.space_group_name_H-M   'P 1'
#
loop_
_entity.id
_entity.type
_entity.pdbx_description
1 polymer ?
#
loop_
_entity_poly.entity_id
_entity_poly.type
_entity_poly.pdbx_seq_one_letter_code
_entity_poly.pdbx_strand_id
1 'polypeptide(L)'
;MCGFIGFFLNDTARLEEERYEVVLNKMSKVIDHRGPNDQGIFINKENKLGLAFQRLSILDLNKNANQPMYSKNKDWIMVYNGEIYNYQELKKVISMQSGFWNTNSDTEIALELIAKYGFLEAIPKLNGMFAIAAYCFSTDTLWLARDKFGEKPLYYNYTDTEGLLFGSEIRSFFLYPNIKKTLNKEATAQYFRYGYVPDPLCILESTHKLEPGSIIKYD
;
A
#
# COMPACT_ATOMS: atom_id res chain seq x y z
N MET A 1 -7.69 -2.38 12.39
CA MET A 1 -7.41 -1.65 11.13
C MET A 1 -6.55 -2.57 10.26
N CYS A 2 -6.85 -2.66 8.98
CA CYS A 2 -6.03 -3.42 8.05
C CYS A 2 -4.58 -2.90 7.99
N GLY A 3 -3.70 -3.67 7.39
CA GLY A 3 -2.33 -3.27 7.12
C GLY A 3 -1.80 -3.94 5.87
N PHE A 4 -0.88 -3.27 5.20
CA PHE A 4 -0.20 -3.84 4.05
C PHE A 4 1.29 -3.52 4.09
N ILE A 5 2.03 -4.29 3.33
CA ILE A 5 3.45 -4.12 3.08
C ILE A 5 3.75 -4.57 1.65
N GLY A 6 4.73 -3.96 1.02
CA GLY A 6 5.18 -4.37 -0.29
C GLY A 6 6.57 -3.87 -0.63
N PHE A 7 7.05 -4.35 -1.76
CA PHE A 7 8.25 -3.87 -2.40
C PHE A 7 8.08 -3.86 -3.92
N PHE A 8 8.76 -2.94 -4.57
CA PHE A 8 9.00 -2.93 -6.01
C PHE A 8 10.49 -2.65 -6.22
N LEU A 9 11.23 -3.69 -6.64
CA LEU A 9 12.68 -3.71 -6.57
C LEU A 9 13.31 -3.34 -7.91
N ASN A 10 14.48 -2.70 -7.83
CA ASN A 10 15.31 -2.40 -8.98
C ASN A 10 16.04 -3.65 -9.50
N ASP A 11 16.59 -3.57 -10.72
CA ASP A 11 17.44 -4.62 -11.31
C ASP A 11 18.70 -4.90 -10.49
N THR A 12 19.16 -3.90 -9.73
CA THR A 12 20.34 -3.98 -8.87
C THR A 12 20.04 -4.49 -7.47
N ALA A 13 18.78 -4.81 -7.15
CA ALA A 13 18.38 -5.29 -5.85
C ALA A 13 19.10 -6.61 -5.49
N ARG A 14 19.53 -6.71 -4.24
CA ARG A 14 20.30 -7.87 -3.74
C ARG A 14 19.42 -9.01 -3.23
N LEU A 15 18.12 -8.78 -3.14
CA LEU A 15 17.19 -9.82 -2.73
C LEU A 15 16.96 -10.76 -3.91
N GLU A 16 17.33 -12.04 -3.74
CA GLU A 16 17.12 -13.10 -4.72
C GLU A 16 15.62 -13.43 -4.86
N GLU A 17 15.17 -13.69 -6.07
CA GLU A 17 13.75 -13.93 -6.41
C GLU A 17 13.15 -15.12 -5.65
N GLU A 18 13.93 -16.16 -5.39
CA GLU A 18 13.53 -17.33 -4.62
C GLU A 18 13.17 -16.98 -3.16
N ARG A 19 13.65 -15.84 -2.69
CA ARG A 19 13.44 -15.35 -1.33
C ARG A 19 12.28 -14.34 -1.20
N TYR A 20 11.70 -13.85 -2.30
CA TYR A 20 10.64 -12.85 -2.27
C TYR A 20 9.48 -13.27 -1.37
N GLU A 21 8.98 -14.48 -1.55
CA GLU A 21 7.86 -15.00 -0.77
C GLU A 21 8.20 -15.13 0.72
N VAL A 22 9.37 -15.68 1.03
CA VAL A 22 9.83 -15.87 2.41
C VAL A 22 10.00 -14.54 3.13
N VAL A 23 10.59 -13.54 2.47
CA VAL A 23 10.80 -12.21 3.03
C VAL A 23 9.47 -11.49 3.21
N LEU A 24 8.64 -11.47 2.17
CA LEU A 24 7.34 -10.81 2.20
C LEU A 24 6.41 -11.39 3.27
N ASN A 25 6.39 -12.73 3.42
CA ASN A 25 5.65 -13.41 4.49
C ASN A 25 6.11 -12.98 5.88
N LYS A 26 7.44 -12.91 6.12
CA LYS A 26 7.98 -12.43 7.39
C LYS A 26 7.60 -10.99 7.67
N MET A 27 7.73 -10.12 6.66
CA MET A 27 7.35 -8.70 6.76
C MET A 27 5.86 -8.53 7.03
N SER A 28 5.00 -9.33 6.42
CA SER A 28 3.56 -9.30 6.61
C SER A 28 3.17 -9.81 8.00
N LYS A 29 3.77 -10.89 8.47
CA LYS A 29 3.44 -11.50 9.76
C LYS A 29 3.63 -10.57 10.94
N VAL A 30 4.59 -9.66 10.88
CA VAL A 30 4.88 -8.75 12.00
C VAL A 30 3.81 -7.66 12.17
N ILE A 31 2.91 -7.51 11.19
CA ILE A 31 1.75 -6.61 11.24
C ILE A 31 0.41 -7.35 11.32
N ASP A 32 0.39 -8.64 11.68
CA ASP A 32 -0.84 -9.45 11.80
C ASP A 32 -1.85 -8.90 12.82
N HIS A 33 -1.35 -8.22 13.87
CA HIS A 33 -2.19 -7.51 14.84
C HIS A 33 -3.10 -6.43 14.21
N ARG A 34 -2.77 -5.93 13.02
CA ARG A 34 -3.61 -4.97 12.30
C ARG A 34 -4.81 -5.62 11.64
N GLY A 35 -4.68 -6.86 11.24
CA GLY A 35 -5.73 -7.57 10.51
C GLY A 35 -5.66 -9.09 10.71
N PRO A 36 -6.18 -9.60 11.85
CA PRO A 36 -6.02 -11.02 12.19
C PRO A 36 -7.00 -11.95 11.47
N ASN A 37 -7.93 -11.42 10.65
CA ASN A 37 -9.01 -12.23 10.08
C ASN A 37 -8.61 -12.98 8.83
N ASP A 38 -7.74 -12.40 8.00
CA ASP A 38 -7.26 -13.01 6.77
C ASP A 38 -5.98 -12.34 6.29
N GLN A 39 -5.22 -13.03 5.43
CA GLN A 39 -4.05 -12.46 4.77
C GLN A 39 -4.08 -12.78 3.28
N GLY A 40 -3.45 -11.93 2.48
CA GLY A 40 -3.20 -12.19 1.08
C GLY A 40 -1.80 -11.79 0.68
N ILE A 41 -1.24 -12.53 -0.27
CA ILE A 41 0.10 -12.30 -0.81
C ILE A 41 0.03 -12.38 -2.33
N PHE A 42 0.71 -11.46 -2.97
CA PHE A 42 0.95 -11.46 -4.40
C PHE A 42 2.43 -11.24 -4.67
N ILE A 43 2.99 -11.99 -5.60
CA ILE A 43 4.36 -11.87 -6.07
C ILE A 43 4.37 -11.94 -7.58
N ASN A 44 4.99 -10.96 -8.20
CA ASN A 44 5.37 -11.00 -9.60
C ASN A 44 6.91 -10.93 -9.67
N LYS A 45 7.55 -12.05 -9.99
CA LYS A 45 9.00 -12.15 -10.04
C LYS A 45 9.59 -11.38 -11.22
N GLU A 46 8.90 -11.41 -12.36
CA GLU A 46 9.31 -10.72 -13.58
C GLU A 46 9.42 -9.20 -13.35
N ASN A 47 8.41 -8.61 -12.72
CA ASN A 47 8.39 -7.19 -12.39
C ASN A 47 8.99 -6.89 -11.00
N LYS A 48 9.51 -7.90 -10.28
CA LYS A 48 10.13 -7.74 -8.92
C LYS A 48 9.21 -7.07 -7.91
N LEU A 49 7.91 -7.32 -8.03
CA LEU A 49 6.85 -6.76 -7.19
C LEU A 49 6.38 -7.78 -6.16
N GLY A 50 6.28 -7.36 -4.91
CA GLY A 50 5.64 -8.10 -3.83
C GLY A 50 4.63 -7.25 -3.09
N LEU A 51 3.41 -7.76 -2.90
CA LEU A 51 2.34 -7.13 -2.12
C LEU A 51 1.82 -8.11 -1.08
N ALA A 52 1.70 -7.68 0.17
CA ALA A 52 1.07 -8.47 1.22
C ALA A 52 0.07 -7.62 2.00
N PHE A 53 -1.02 -8.25 2.43
CA PHE A 53 -2.13 -7.60 3.10
C PHE A 53 -2.57 -8.41 4.32
N GLN A 54 -2.86 -7.71 5.42
CA GLN A 54 -3.45 -8.25 6.64
C GLN A 54 -4.85 -7.63 6.82
N ARG A 55 -5.87 -8.47 6.81
CA ARG A 55 -7.26 -8.06 6.77
C ARG A 55 -7.91 -8.02 8.15
N LEU A 56 -8.52 -6.89 8.46
CA LEU A 56 -9.58 -6.79 9.45
C LEU A 56 -10.92 -6.67 8.70
N SER A 57 -11.76 -7.69 8.78
CA SER A 57 -13.04 -7.74 8.06
C SER A 57 -14.08 -6.89 8.78
N ILE A 58 -14.53 -5.77 8.17
CA ILE A 58 -15.50 -4.84 8.72
C ILE A 58 -16.73 -4.72 7.83
N LEU A 59 -16.58 -4.26 6.58
CA LEU A 59 -17.71 -3.96 5.68
C LEU A 59 -18.20 -5.17 4.89
N ASP A 60 -17.33 -6.08 4.52
CA ASP A 60 -17.67 -7.29 3.76
C ASP A 60 -16.94 -8.48 4.35
N LEU A 61 -17.66 -9.49 4.80
CA LEU A 61 -17.09 -10.72 5.38
C LEU A 61 -16.74 -11.76 4.31
N ASN A 62 -17.05 -11.49 3.05
CA ASN A 62 -16.81 -12.44 1.97
C ASN A 62 -15.32 -12.49 1.59
N LYS A 63 -14.84 -13.67 1.27
CA LYS A 63 -13.47 -13.88 0.79
C LYS A 63 -13.18 -13.15 -0.53
N ASN A 64 -14.19 -12.84 -1.33
CA ASN A 64 -14.03 -12.09 -2.57
C ASN A 64 -13.52 -10.65 -2.34
N ALA A 65 -13.68 -10.11 -1.12
CA ALA A 65 -13.16 -8.80 -0.72
C ALA A 65 -11.72 -8.84 -0.19
N ASN A 66 -11.03 -9.98 -0.31
CA ASN A 66 -9.64 -10.12 0.07
C ASN A 66 -8.71 -9.35 -0.87
N GLN A 67 -7.58 -8.94 -0.31
CA GLN A 67 -6.54 -8.22 -1.01
C GLN A 67 -5.21 -9.01 -0.94
N PRO A 68 -4.30 -8.81 -1.90
CA PRO A 68 -4.33 -7.88 -3.02
C PRO A 68 -5.46 -8.17 -4.01
N MET A 69 -6.15 -7.11 -4.48
CA MET A 69 -7.32 -7.23 -5.34
C MET A 69 -7.00 -6.80 -6.77
N TYR A 70 -7.44 -7.58 -7.75
CA TYR A 70 -7.33 -7.24 -9.16
C TYR A 70 -8.54 -6.44 -9.64
N SER A 71 -8.29 -5.46 -10.52
CA SER A 71 -9.34 -4.84 -11.32
C SER A 71 -9.98 -5.86 -12.27
N LYS A 72 -11.21 -5.60 -12.72
CA LYS A 72 -11.94 -6.50 -13.66
C LYS A 72 -11.20 -6.72 -14.97
N ASN A 73 -10.52 -5.69 -15.49
CA ASN A 73 -9.68 -5.79 -16.67
C ASN A 73 -8.31 -6.43 -16.41
N LYS A 74 -7.99 -6.74 -15.14
CA LYS A 74 -6.71 -7.31 -14.67
C LYS A 74 -5.47 -6.47 -14.95
N ASP A 75 -5.64 -5.21 -15.33
CA ASP A 75 -4.52 -4.29 -15.59
C ASP A 75 -4.00 -3.61 -14.31
N TRP A 76 -4.77 -3.69 -13.21
CA TRP A 76 -4.37 -3.15 -11.93
C TRP A 76 -4.48 -4.19 -10.83
N ILE A 77 -3.54 -4.13 -9.88
CA ILE A 77 -3.63 -4.83 -8.60
C ILE A 77 -3.40 -3.83 -7.47
N MET A 78 -4.16 -3.96 -6.39
CA MET A 78 -4.16 -2.97 -5.31
C MET A 78 -4.19 -3.63 -3.92
N VAL A 79 -3.48 -3.01 -2.99
CA VAL A 79 -3.68 -3.15 -1.54
C VAL A 79 -4.09 -1.79 -0.96
N TYR A 80 -5.05 -1.83 -0.04
CA TYR A 80 -5.72 -0.66 0.48
C TYR A 80 -6.04 -0.84 1.97
N ASN A 81 -5.69 0.15 2.78
CA ASN A 81 -6.06 0.25 4.18
C ASN A 81 -6.81 1.55 4.40
N GLY A 82 -8.13 1.49 4.59
CA GLY A 82 -8.92 2.69 4.73
C GLY A 82 -10.42 2.46 4.75
N GLU A 83 -11.14 3.55 4.55
CA GLU A 83 -12.57 3.60 4.36
C GLU A 83 -12.93 4.79 3.48
N ILE A 84 -13.61 4.54 2.36
CA ILE A 84 -14.05 5.56 1.40
C ILE A 84 -15.52 5.84 1.64
N TYR A 85 -15.83 6.99 2.21
CA TYR A 85 -17.18 7.35 2.66
C TYR A 85 -18.16 7.57 1.53
N ASN A 86 -17.68 8.11 0.40
CA ASN A 86 -18.51 8.39 -0.78
C ASN A 86 -18.57 7.23 -1.80
N TYR A 87 -18.19 5.99 -1.40
CA TYR A 87 -18.12 4.85 -2.32
C TYR A 87 -19.44 4.54 -3.02
N GLN A 88 -20.59 4.75 -2.36
CA GLN A 88 -21.91 4.54 -2.96
C GLN A 88 -22.20 5.52 -4.10
N GLU A 89 -21.75 6.75 -4.00
CA GLU A 89 -21.87 7.76 -5.05
C GLU A 89 -20.96 7.41 -6.23
N LEU A 90 -19.72 7.07 -5.93
CA LEU A 90 -18.74 6.63 -6.93
C LEU A 90 -19.20 5.37 -7.66
N LYS A 91 -19.82 4.43 -6.94
CA LYS A 91 -20.42 3.23 -7.51
C LYS A 91 -21.44 3.58 -8.60
N LYS A 92 -22.31 4.56 -8.39
CA LYS A 92 -23.30 5.01 -9.40
C LYS A 92 -22.63 5.56 -10.65
N VAL A 93 -21.55 6.35 -10.48
CA VAL A 93 -20.78 6.94 -11.59
C VAL A 93 -20.08 5.87 -12.44
N ILE A 94 -19.63 4.78 -11.81
CA ILE A 94 -18.95 3.68 -12.51
C ILE A 94 -19.97 2.69 -13.10
N SER A 95 -21.08 2.42 -12.41
CA SER A 95 -22.07 1.37 -12.75
C SER A 95 -22.76 1.57 -14.10
N MET A 96 -22.77 2.78 -14.66
CA MET A 96 -23.32 3.01 -16.00
C MET A 96 -22.58 2.24 -17.11
N GLN A 97 -21.45 1.59 -16.83
CA GLN A 97 -20.61 0.94 -17.83
C GLN A 97 -20.01 -0.44 -17.42
N SER A 98 -20.09 -0.86 -16.16
CA SER A 98 -19.19 -1.92 -15.63
C SER A 98 -19.82 -3.23 -15.16
N GLY A 99 -21.10 -3.49 -15.40
CA GLY A 99 -21.70 -4.81 -15.06
C GLY A 99 -21.79 -5.08 -13.55
N PHE A 100 -21.77 -6.35 -13.16
CA PHE A 100 -21.96 -6.79 -11.79
C PHE A 100 -20.72 -6.54 -10.91
N TRP A 101 -20.96 -6.13 -9.65
CA TRP A 101 -19.97 -6.03 -8.60
C TRP A 101 -19.76 -7.39 -7.93
N ASN A 102 -18.51 -7.75 -7.68
CA ASN A 102 -18.15 -9.01 -7.04
C ASN A 102 -18.24 -8.93 -5.51
N THR A 103 -18.16 -7.71 -4.98
CA THR A 103 -18.15 -7.43 -3.54
C THR A 103 -19.05 -6.24 -3.21
N ASN A 104 -19.30 -6.05 -1.91
CA ASN A 104 -19.90 -4.82 -1.38
C ASN A 104 -18.84 -3.89 -0.76
N SER A 105 -17.56 -4.13 -1.05
CA SER A 105 -16.44 -3.39 -0.49
C SER A 105 -16.20 -2.08 -1.24
N ASP A 106 -15.86 -1.04 -0.51
CA ASP A 106 -15.33 0.22 -1.03
C ASP A 106 -13.99 0.03 -1.78
N THR A 107 -13.24 -1.01 -1.45
CA THR A 107 -11.99 -1.41 -2.12
C THR A 107 -12.20 -1.67 -3.62
N GLU A 108 -13.23 -2.47 -3.98
CA GLU A 108 -13.54 -2.75 -5.40
C GLU A 108 -13.91 -1.46 -6.14
N ILE A 109 -14.67 -0.58 -5.49
CA ILE A 109 -15.08 0.69 -6.08
C ILE A 109 -13.88 1.60 -6.35
N ALA A 110 -12.97 1.73 -5.38
CA ALA A 110 -11.74 2.52 -5.55
C ALA A 110 -10.87 1.97 -6.68
N LEU A 111 -10.70 0.65 -6.72
CA LEU A 111 -9.89 -0.03 -7.72
C LEU A 111 -10.47 0.13 -9.14
N GLU A 112 -11.78 -0.04 -9.31
CA GLU A 112 -12.44 0.14 -10.61
C GLU A 112 -12.45 1.62 -11.04
N LEU A 113 -12.49 2.55 -10.08
CA LEU A 113 -12.33 3.98 -10.37
C LEU A 113 -10.92 4.26 -10.92
N ILE A 114 -9.89 3.68 -10.29
CA ILE A 114 -8.49 3.77 -10.75
C ILE A 114 -8.33 3.14 -12.13
N ALA A 115 -8.87 1.95 -12.34
CA ALA A 115 -8.79 1.24 -13.62
C ALA A 115 -9.47 2.01 -14.77
N LYS A 116 -10.53 2.79 -14.46
CA LYS A 116 -11.30 3.56 -15.45
C LYS A 116 -10.64 4.89 -15.80
N TYR A 117 -10.18 5.64 -14.81
CA TYR A 117 -9.74 7.04 -14.98
C TYR A 117 -8.22 7.22 -14.86
N GLY A 118 -7.49 6.17 -14.46
CA GLY A 118 -6.09 6.26 -14.06
C GLY A 118 -5.94 6.77 -12.62
N PHE A 119 -4.77 6.51 -12.03
CA PHE A 119 -4.54 6.75 -10.60
C PHE A 119 -4.67 8.23 -10.21
N LEU A 120 -4.03 9.13 -10.97
CA LEU A 120 -4.01 10.57 -10.66
C LEU A 120 -5.40 11.22 -10.71
N GLU A 121 -6.26 10.77 -11.63
CA GLU A 121 -7.62 11.30 -11.77
C GLU A 121 -8.62 10.65 -10.79
N ALA A 122 -8.33 9.44 -10.34
CA ALA A 122 -9.19 8.70 -9.42
C ALA A 122 -9.02 9.16 -7.96
N ILE A 123 -7.78 9.30 -7.48
CA ILE A 123 -7.48 9.60 -6.07
C ILE A 123 -8.16 10.87 -5.57
N PRO A 124 -8.17 12.01 -6.30
CA PRO A 124 -8.85 13.23 -5.83
C PRO A 124 -10.38 13.10 -5.66
N LYS A 125 -10.99 12.09 -6.29
CA LYS A 125 -12.44 11.82 -6.19
C LYS A 125 -12.82 11.03 -4.93
N LEU A 126 -11.84 10.40 -4.27
CA LEU A 126 -12.04 9.64 -3.05
C LEU A 126 -12.22 10.59 -1.86
N ASN A 127 -13.32 10.41 -1.13
CA ASN A 127 -13.54 11.06 0.15
C ASN A 127 -13.50 10.00 1.25
N GLY A 128 -12.50 10.08 2.13
CA GLY A 128 -12.29 9.09 3.17
C GLY A 128 -10.89 9.12 3.74
N MET A 129 -10.59 8.17 4.58
CA MET A 129 -9.29 7.92 5.18
C MET A 129 -8.64 6.71 4.53
N PHE A 130 -7.46 6.86 3.95
CA PHE A 130 -6.83 5.77 3.20
C PHE A 130 -5.31 5.85 3.07
N ALA A 131 -4.73 4.67 2.97
CA ALA A 131 -3.42 4.42 2.38
C ALA A 131 -3.61 3.38 1.26
N ILE A 132 -3.10 3.67 0.08
CA ILE A 132 -3.25 2.85 -1.13
C ILE A 132 -1.87 2.55 -1.70
N ALA A 133 -1.67 1.30 -2.14
CA ALA A 133 -0.62 0.94 -3.08
C ALA A 133 -1.25 0.17 -4.24
N ALA A 134 -1.09 0.68 -5.46
CA ALA A 134 -1.66 0.10 -6.68
C ALA A 134 -0.60 0.01 -7.77
N TYR A 135 -0.54 -1.14 -8.44
CA TYR A 135 0.37 -1.38 -9.54
C TYR A 135 -0.40 -1.56 -10.83
N CYS A 136 0.09 -0.91 -11.89
CA CYS A 136 -0.44 -0.99 -13.25
C CYS A 136 0.47 -1.88 -14.10
N PHE A 137 -0.07 -2.98 -14.62
CA PHE A 137 0.70 -3.94 -15.41
C PHE A 137 1.06 -3.39 -16.79
N SER A 138 0.17 -2.65 -17.44
CA SER A 138 0.41 -2.13 -18.79
C SER A 138 1.49 -1.05 -18.84
N THR A 139 1.75 -0.35 -17.74
CA THR A 139 2.75 0.72 -17.65
C THR A 139 3.92 0.39 -16.75
N ASP A 140 3.93 -0.81 -16.13
CA ASP A 140 4.95 -1.24 -15.16
C ASP A 140 5.23 -0.20 -14.07
N THR A 141 4.14 0.34 -13.49
CA THR A 141 4.22 1.49 -12.57
C THR A 141 3.53 1.19 -11.25
N LEU A 142 4.22 1.43 -10.15
CA LEU A 142 3.66 1.41 -8.80
C LEU A 142 3.26 2.82 -8.36
N TRP A 143 2.07 2.92 -7.79
CA TRP A 143 1.51 4.14 -7.25
C TRP A 143 1.23 3.98 -5.76
N LEU A 144 1.62 4.97 -4.96
CA LEU A 144 1.25 5.08 -3.56
C LEU A 144 0.44 6.35 -3.36
N ALA A 145 -0.59 6.30 -2.51
CA ALA A 145 -1.34 7.49 -2.11
C ALA A 145 -1.72 7.43 -0.63
N ARG A 146 -1.71 8.59 0.02
CA ARG A 146 -2.18 8.79 1.39
C ARG A 146 -3.30 9.83 1.42
N ASP A 147 -4.29 9.61 2.26
CA ASP A 147 -5.43 10.53 2.42
C ASP A 147 -5.03 11.96 2.80
N LYS A 148 -5.95 12.89 2.61
CA LYS A 148 -5.72 14.34 2.78
C LYS A 148 -5.23 14.75 4.16
N PHE A 149 -5.59 14.01 5.20
CA PHE A 149 -5.25 14.31 6.58
C PHE A 149 -4.16 13.39 7.15
N GLY A 150 -3.73 12.37 6.37
CA GLY A 150 -2.75 11.39 6.81
C GLY A 150 -3.25 10.48 7.93
N GLU A 151 -4.56 10.22 7.96
CA GLU A 151 -5.18 9.39 9.00
C GLU A 151 -4.70 7.95 8.93
N LYS A 152 -4.48 7.43 7.71
CA LYS A 152 -3.88 6.10 7.56
C LYS A 152 -2.36 6.22 7.40
N PRO A 153 -1.60 5.42 8.14
CA PRO A 153 -0.15 5.44 8.04
C PRO A 153 0.32 4.83 6.72
N LEU A 154 1.27 5.49 6.08
CA LEU A 154 1.99 4.96 4.93
C LEU A 154 3.45 5.41 5.01
N TYR A 155 4.33 4.44 5.16
CA TYR A 155 5.78 4.61 5.15
C TYR A 155 6.37 4.09 3.85
N TYR A 156 7.48 4.68 3.43
CA TYR A 156 8.26 4.18 2.32
C TYR A 156 9.76 4.34 2.59
N ASN A 157 10.53 3.45 2.00
CA ASN A 157 11.99 3.50 1.98
C ASN A 157 12.43 3.31 0.53
N TYR A 158 13.18 4.24 0.02
CA TYR A 158 13.73 4.18 -1.34
C TYR A 158 15.25 4.20 -1.28
N THR A 159 15.87 3.35 -2.08
CA THR A 159 17.31 3.39 -2.36
C THR A 159 17.55 3.03 -3.83
N ASP A 160 18.54 3.66 -4.45
CA ASP A 160 18.91 3.38 -5.84
C ASP A 160 19.32 1.91 -6.08
N THR A 161 19.75 1.22 -5.04
CA THR A 161 20.21 -0.18 -5.13
C THR A 161 19.12 -1.20 -4.94
N GLU A 162 18.13 -0.93 -4.07
CA GLU A 162 17.10 -1.92 -3.72
C GLU A 162 15.73 -1.59 -4.34
N GLY A 163 15.48 -0.31 -4.69
CA GLY A 163 14.17 0.13 -5.13
C GLY A 163 13.31 0.63 -3.98
N LEU A 164 12.00 0.41 -4.07
CA LEU A 164 10.99 0.96 -3.18
C LEU A 164 10.40 -0.13 -2.28
N LEU A 165 10.53 0.08 -0.94
CA LEU A 165 9.78 -0.63 0.09
C LEU A 165 8.67 0.30 0.59
N PHE A 166 7.49 -0.22 0.89
CA PHE A 166 6.37 0.59 1.41
C PHE A 166 5.48 -0.23 2.33
N GLY A 167 4.74 0.45 3.22
CA GLY A 167 3.81 -0.24 4.10
C GLY A 167 3.24 0.58 5.25
N SER A 168 2.33 -0.04 5.97
CA SER A 168 1.58 0.58 7.06
C SER A 168 2.40 0.77 8.33
N GLU A 169 3.46 -0.02 8.54
CA GLU A 169 4.31 0.06 9.74
C GLU A 169 5.77 -0.22 9.44
N ILE A 170 6.65 0.60 10.00
CA ILE A 170 8.10 0.48 9.83
C ILE A 170 8.70 -0.81 10.41
N ARG A 171 8.03 -1.45 11.39
CA ARG A 171 8.50 -2.71 11.96
C ARG A 171 8.67 -3.81 10.92
N SER A 172 7.85 -3.80 9.86
CA SER A 172 7.97 -4.73 8.74
C SER A 172 9.27 -4.56 7.99
N PHE A 173 9.76 -3.32 7.85
CA PHE A 173 10.99 -3.02 7.10
C PHE A 173 12.22 -3.63 7.75
N PHE A 174 12.24 -3.77 9.10
CA PHE A 174 13.35 -4.43 9.81
C PHE A 174 13.58 -5.88 9.39
N LEU A 175 12.59 -6.50 8.76
CA LEU A 175 12.68 -7.88 8.28
C LEU A 175 13.12 -7.99 6.81
N TYR A 176 13.21 -6.85 6.10
CA TYR A 176 13.85 -6.80 4.80
C TYR A 176 15.38 -6.88 4.98
N PRO A 177 16.08 -7.82 4.31
CA PRO A 177 17.48 -8.14 4.64
C PRO A 177 18.44 -6.96 4.50
N ASN A 178 18.19 -6.10 3.51
CA ASN A 178 19.13 -5.04 3.11
C ASN A 178 18.73 -3.65 3.62
N ILE A 179 17.73 -3.55 4.51
CA ILE A 179 17.35 -2.27 5.12
C ILE A 179 18.44 -1.76 6.07
N LYS A 180 18.82 -0.50 5.94
CA LYS A 180 19.71 0.16 6.91
C LYS A 180 18.93 0.47 8.17
N LYS A 181 19.43 0.01 9.32
CA LYS A 181 18.80 0.21 10.65
C LYS A 181 19.45 1.38 11.41
N THR A 182 19.82 2.42 10.69
CA THR A 182 20.43 3.64 11.25
C THR A 182 19.35 4.59 11.72
N LEU A 183 19.52 5.15 12.92
CA LEU A 183 18.58 6.14 13.45
C LEU A 183 18.78 7.49 12.77
N ASN A 184 17.68 8.11 12.37
CA ASN A 184 17.64 9.49 11.91
C ASN A 184 17.79 10.43 13.12
N LYS A 185 18.89 11.19 13.16
CA LYS A 185 19.22 12.09 14.28
C LYS A 185 18.19 13.21 14.44
N GLU A 186 17.73 13.78 13.33
CA GLU A 186 16.71 14.83 13.35
C GLU A 186 15.38 14.29 13.87
N ALA A 187 14.90 13.17 13.35
CA ALA A 187 13.70 12.50 13.83
C ALA A 187 13.80 12.14 15.32
N THR A 188 14.97 11.71 15.78
CA THR A 188 15.23 11.42 17.19
C THR A 188 15.11 12.69 18.05
N ALA A 189 15.70 13.80 17.61
CA ALA A 189 15.59 15.09 18.31
C ALA A 189 14.12 15.58 18.38
N GLN A 190 13.39 15.45 17.27
CA GLN A 190 11.95 15.80 17.23
C GLN A 190 11.12 14.92 18.15
N TYR A 191 11.42 13.62 18.23
CA TYR A 191 10.75 12.71 19.15
C TYR A 191 10.94 13.16 20.62
N PHE A 192 12.16 13.51 21.04
CA PHE A 192 12.41 13.99 22.39
C PHE A 192 11.73 15.34 22.67
N ARG A 193 11.53 16.16 21.65
CA ARG A 193 10.87 17.46 21.79
C ARG A 193 9.36 17.38 21.87
N TYR A 194 8.73 16.53 21.06
CA TYR A 194 7.28 16.50 20.87
C TYR A 194 6.59 15.20 21.35
N GLY A 195 7.34 14.15 21.70
CA GLY A 195 6.79 12.84 22.05
C GLY A 195 6.37 12.00 20.85
N TYR A 196 6.56 12.51 19.63
CA TYR A 196 6.33 11.79 18.36
C TYR A 196 7.27 12.30 17.27
N VAL A 197 7.37 11.55 16.18
CA VAL A 197 8.14 11.97 15.00
C VAL A 197 7.19 12.61 13.99
N PRO A 198 7.30 13.92 13.68
CA PRO A 198 6.42 14.58 12.72
C PRO A 198 6.67 14.11 11.28
N ASP A 199 5.64 14.22 10.42
CA ASP A 199 5.77 13.99 8.99
C ASP A 199 6.70 15.06 8.34
N PRO A 200 7.47 14.73 7.32
CA PRO A 200 7.60 13.41 6.68
C PRO A 200 8.67 12.52 7.34
N LEU A 201 9.22 12.93 8.49
CA LEU A 201 10.33 12.23 9.13
C LEU A 201 9.93 10.82 9.60
N CYS A 202 10.90 9.93 9.59
CA CYS A 202 10.84 8.62 10.21
C CYS A 202 12.05 8.41 11.09
N ILE A 203 11.90 7.58 12.13
CA ILE A 203 13.00 7.26 13.05
C ILE A 203 14.18 6.54 12.38
N LEU A 204 13.94 5.89 11.23
CA LEU A 204 14.97 5.26 10.40
C LEU A 204 15.44 6.23 9.31
N GLU A 205 16.77 6.29 9.08
CA GLU A 205 17.33 6.95 7.90
C GLU A 205 16.78 6.31 6.60
N SER A 206 16.69 7.11 5.53
CA SER A 206 16.19 6.69 4.21
C SER A 206 14.75 6.16 4.22
N THR A 207 14.04 6.25 5.36
CA THR A 207 12.63 5.91 5.47
C THR A 207 11.84 7.17 5.77
N HIS A 208 10.70 7.32 5.14
CA HIS A 208 9.84 8.49 5.27
C HIS A 208 8.39 8.07 5.50
N LYS A 209 7.63 8.94 6.11
CA LYS A 209 6.17 8.89 6.02
C LYS A 209 5.76 9.60 4.74
N LEU A 210 4.86 8.99 3.98
CA LEU A 210 4.24 9.72 2.88
C LEU A 210 3.40 10.85 3.46
N GLU A 211 3.62 12.09 2.98
CA GLU A 211 2.92 13.25 3.49
C GLU A 211 1.40 13.15 3.24
N PRO A 212 0.58 13.75 4.11
CA PRO A 212 -0.87 13.84 3.89
C PRO A 212 -1.21 14.42 2.51
N GLY A 213 -2.19 13.82 1.82
CA GLY A 213 -2.64 14.27 0.51
C GLY A 213 -1.65 14.07 -0.64
N SER A 214 -0.64 13.23 -0.45
CA SER A 214 0.44 13.04 -1.43
C SER A 214 0.33 11.73 -2.18
N ILE A 215 0.92 11.72 -3.38
CA ILE A 215 1.03 10.57 -4.28
C ILE A 215 2.49 10.38 -4.64
N ILE A 216 2.95 9.13 -4.66
CA ILE A 216 4.21 8.72 -5.28
C ILE A 216 3.89 7.91 -6.53
N LYS A 217 4.56 8.23 -7.63
CA LYS A 217 4.68 7.38 -8.83
C LYS A 217 6.09 6.81 -8.84
N TYR A 218 6.21 5.52 -9.10
CA TYR A 218 7.48 4.80 -9.21
C TYR A 218 7.42 3.82 -10.38
N ASP A 219 8.32 3.99 -11.35
CA ASP A 219 8.49 3.24 -12.61
C ASP A 219 9.97 2.90 -12.85
#